data_0c60da15e464de28ef46594f91dd88ee
#
_entry.id   0c60da15e464de28ef46594f91dd88ee
#
_cell.length_a   1.000
_cell.length_b   1.000
_cell.length_c   1.000
_cell.angle_alpha   90.00
_cell.angle_beta   90.00
_cell.angle_gamma   90.00
#
_symmetry.space_group_name_H-M   'P 1'
#
loop_
_entity.id
_entity.type
_entity.pdbx_description
1 polymer ?
#
loop_
_entity_poly.entity_id
_entity_poly.type
_entity_poly.pdbx_seq_one_letter_code
_entity_poly.pdbx_strand_id
1 'polypeptide(L)'
;QGDIPWAATVFYASDGFRLYFFSAPDSRHCQNLAVNPRVAVTIQEDYHDWRKIKGIQLEGKVAAVSSLLEKGKAMAAYLRKYPEVMKIFTDPASGALHRAFLKVKFYCVVPERIYYIDNEQGFGKRQELIVTD
;
A
#
# COMPACT_ATOMS: atom_id res chain seq x y z
N GLN A 1 14.78 -6.36 11.35
CA GLN A 1 15.67 -6.47 12.51
C GLN A 1 17.08 -6.11 12.10
N GLY A 2 17.74 -5.25 12.88
CA GLY A 2 19.02 -4.67 12.50
C GLY A 2 18.87 -3.78 11.26
N ASP A 3 19.93 -3.65 10.49
CA ASP A 3 19.94 -2.82 9.28
C ASP A 3 19.68 -3.64 8.00
N ILE A 4 19.01 -4.79 8.13
CA ILE A 4 18.70 -5.64 6.97
C ILE A 4 17.43 -5.12 6.30
N PRO A 5 17.50 -4.66 5.04
CA PRO A 5 16.31 -4.28 4.29
C PRO A 5 15.37 -5.46 4.09
N TRP A 6 14.08 -5.18 4.12
CA TRP A 6 13.06 -6.19 3.87
C TRP A 6 11.95 -5.59 3.01
N ALA A 7 11.54 -6.29 1.97
CA ALA A 7 10.44 -5.90 1.10
C ALA A 7 9.30 -6.91 1.20
N ALA A 8 8.07 -6.42 1.18
CA ALA A 8 6.88 -7.24 1.17
C ALA A 8 5.92 -6.71 0.11
N THR A 9 5.28 -7.63 -0.61
CA THR A 9 4.21 -7.28 -1.55
C THR A 9 2.90 -7.11 -0.78
N VAL A 10 2.21 -6.01 -1.04
CA VAL A 10 0.90 -5.73 -0.45
C VAL A 10 -0.08 -5.27 -1.52
N PHE A 11 -1.37 -5.55 -1.31
CA PHE A 11 -2.44 -4.99 -2.12
C PHE A 11 -2.87 -3.67 -1.50
N TYR A 12 -2.75 -2.59 -2.25
CA TYR A 12 -3.07 -1.26 -1.74
C TYR A 12 -4.29 -0.65 -2.41
N ALA A 13 -4.91 0.29 -1.72
CA ALA A 13 -5.87 1.23 -2.29
C ALA A 13 -5.48 2.64 -1.89
N SER A 14 -5.77 3.62 -2.73
CA SER A 14 -5.37 5.01 -2.48
C SER A 14 -6.57 5.91 -2.23
N ASP A 15 -6.34 6.89 -1.38
CA ASP A 15 -7.20 8.06 -1.21
C ASP A 15 -6.29 9.30 -1.28
N GLY A 16 -6.35 10.02 -2.40
CA GLY A 16 -5.36 11.03 -2.72
C GLY A 16 -3.96 10.42 -2.79
N PHE A 17 -3.00 11.00 -2.09
CA PHE A 17 -1.64 10.47 -2.01
C PHE A 17 -1.45 9.41 -0.93
N ARG A 18 -2.41 9.21 -0.06
CA ARG A 18 -2.34 8.19 0.99
C ARG A 18 -2.61 6.81 0.42
N LEU A 19 -1.78 5.85 0.79
CA LEU A 19 -1.93 4.46 0.36
C LEU A 19 -2.29 3.61 1.57
N TYR A 20 -3.36 2.85 1.45
CA TYR A 20 -3.83 1.95 2.50
C TYR A 20 -3.61 0.50 2.12
N PHE A 21 -3.17 -0.30 3.07
CA PHE A 21 -3.05 -1.74 2.89
C PHE A 21 -3.41 -2.47 4.18
N PHE A 22 -3.82 -3.72 4.03
CA PHE A 22 -4.05 -4.62 5.17
C PHE A 22 -2.84 -5.51 5.38
N SER A 23 -2.47 -5.71 6.63
CA SER A 23 -1.47 -6.72 7.00
C SER A 23 -1.67 -7.20 8.43
N ALA A 24 -1.22 -8.43 8.68
CA ALA A 24 -1.20 -8.96 10.03
C ALA A 24 -0.09 -8.25 10.84
N PRO A 25 -0.39 -7.77 12.06
CA PRO A 25 0.59 -7.05 12.87
C PRO A 25 1.83 -7.87 13.24
N ASP A 26 1.73 -9.18 13.26
CA ASP A 26 2.82 -10.11 13.54
C ASP A 26 3.68 -10.45 12.31
N SER A 27 3.32 -9.94 11.13
CA SER A 27 4.15 -10.10 9.94
C SER A 27 5.48 -9.37 10.11
N ARG A 28 6.54 -9.88 9.44
CA ARG A 28 7.86 -9.29 9.55
C ARG A 28 7.89 -7.82 9.16
N HIS A 29 7.23 -7.45 8.06
CA HIS A 29 7.19 -6.05 7.64
C HIS A 29 6.47 -5.16 8.64
N CYS A 30 5.39 -5.62 9.27
CA CYS A 30 4.69 -4.84 10.30
C CYS A 30 5.51 -4.72 11.58
N GLN A 31 6.22 -5.76 11.98
CA GLN A 31 7.14 -5.70 13.13
C GLN A 31 8.30 -4.72 12.86
N ASN A 32 8.84 -4.73 11.63
CA ASN A 32 9.88 -3.77 11.24
C ASN A 32 9.35 -2.32 11.29
N LEU A 33 8.12 -2.09 10.82
CA LEU A 33 7.49 -0.77 10.84
C LEU A 33 7.20 -0.25 12.24
N ALA A 34 6.93 -1.14 13.19
CA ALA A 34 6.75 -0.76 14.59
C ALA A 34 8.03 -0.17 15.20
N VAL A 35 9.19 -0.61 14.73
CA VAL A 35 10.50 -0.12 15.17
C VAL A 35 10.94 1.10 14.36
N ASN A 36 10.77 1.05 13.03
CA ASN A 36 11.15 2.14 12.12
C ASN A 36 10.04 2.32 11.08
N PRO A 37 9.28 3.42 11.14
CA PRO A 37 8.16 3.64 10.24
C PRO A 37 8.58 4.06 8.82
N ARG A 38 9.84 4.33 8.57
CA ARG A 38 10.31 4.77 7.25
C ARG A 38 10.23 3.64 6.23
N VAL A 39 9.75 3.96 5.05
CA VAL A 39 9.59 3.01 3.95
C VAL A 39 10.01 3.60 2.62
N ALA A 40 10.42 2.71 1.72
CA ALA A 40 10.44 2.94 0.29
C ALA A 40 9.39 2.02 -0.35
N VAL A 41 8.67 2.54 -1.33
CA VAL A 41 7.61 1.81 -2.03
C VAL A 41 7.79 1.97 -3.53
N THR A 42 7.55 0.89 -4.27
CA THR A 42 7.43 0.93 -5.72
C THR A 42 6.05 0.41 -6.13
N ILE A 43 5.45 1.04 -7.13
CA ILE A 43 4.17 0.63 -7.70
C ILE A 43 4.35 0.53 -9.21
N GLN A 44 4.11 -0.66 -9.76
CA GLN A 44 4.26 -0.90 -11.20
C GLN A 44 3.41 -2.09 -11.63
N GLU A 45 3.12 -2.14 -12.91
CA GLU A 45 2.54 -3.32 -13.55
C GLU A 45 3.65 -4.28 -14.00
N ASP A 46 3.26 -5.48 -14.41
CA ASP A 46 4.17 -6.46 -15.00
C ASP A 46 4.39 -6.12 -16.47
N TYR A 47 5.56 -5.57 -16.79
CA TYR A 47 5.94 -5.15 -18.14
C TYR A 47 6.87 -6.17 -18.78
N HIS A 48 6.59 -6.51 -20.04
CA HIS A 48 7.45 -7.37 -20.87
C HIS A 48 8.41 -6.57 -21.75
N ASP A 49 8.14 -5.29 -21.96
CA ASP A 49 8.96 -4.37 -22.75
C ASP A 49 9.45 -3.23 -21.85
N TRP A 50 10.77 -3.19 -21.61
CA TRP A 50 11.38 -2.20 -20.73
C TRP A 50 11.16 -0.75 -21.21
N ARG A 51 10.93 -0.55 -22.51
CA ARG A 51 10.64 0.78 -23.09
C ARG A 51 9.28 1.33 -22.66
N LYS A 52 8.38 0.46 -22.21
CA LYS A 52 7.01 0.81 -21.81
C LYS A 52 6.84 0.91 -20.30
N ILE A 53 7.88 0.66 -19.54
CA ILE A 53 7.80 0.68 -18.08
C ILE A 53 7.36 2.05 -17.60
N LYS A 54 6.29 2.04 -16.79
CA LYS A 54 5.78 3.18 -16.04
C LYS A 54 5.66 2.76 -14.58
N GLY A 55 5.94 3.68 -13.69
CA GLY A 55 5.83 3.33 -12.29
C GLY A 55 6.02 4.49 -11.37
N ILE A 56 5.77 4.23 -10.11
CA ILE A 56 5.93 5.17 -9.03
C ILE A 56 6.99 4.64 -8.08
N GLN A 57 7.87 5.52 -7.66
CA GLN A 57 8.79 5.30 -6.55
C GLN A 57 8.47 6.36 -5.49
N LEU A 58 8.37 5.95 -4.25
CA LEU A 58 8.15 6.91 -3.18
C LEU A 58 8.91 6.53 -1.92
N GLU A 59 9.16 7.53 -1.12
CA GLU A 59 9.61 7.39 0.26
C GLU A 59 8.61 8.07 1.18
N GLY A 60 8.46 7.55 2.38
CA GLY A 60 7.51 8.08 3.34
C GLY A 60 7.51 7.33 4.65
N LYS A 61 6.42 7.44 5.37
CA LYS A 61 6.23 6.78 6.66
C LYS A 61 4.94 5.97 6.67
N VAL A 62 4.95 4.88 7.40
CA VAL A 62 3.78 4.03 7.61
C VAL A 62 3.36 4.07 9.07
N ALA A 63 2.06 4.16 9.28
CA ALA A 63 1.46 4.04 10.60
C ALA A 63 0.23 3.15 10.53
N ALA A 64 -0.05 2.44 11.63
CA ALA A 64 -1.33 1.75 11.77
C ALA A 64 -2.46 2.78 11.83
N VAL A 65 -3.55 2.51 11.12
CA VAL A 65 -4.74 3.36 11.15
C VAL A 65 -5.49 3.09 12.45
N SER A 66 -5.68 4.13 13.26
CA SER A 66 -6.29 4.00 14.59
C SER A 66 -7.66 4.64 14.71
N SER A 67 -7.92 5.77 14.02
CA SER A 67 -9.22 6.45 14.13
C SER A 67 -10.31 5.75 13.32
N LEU A 68 -11.55 5.78 13.83
CA LEU A 68 -12.70 5.22 13.12
C LEU A 68 -12.96 5.94 11.80
N LEU A 69 -12.75 7.25 11.77
CA LEU A 69 -12.92 8.05 10.55
C LEU A 69 -11.96 7.60 9.45
N GLU A 70 -10.69 7.43 9.80
CA GLU A 70 -9.67 7.01 8.84
C GLU A 70 -9.86 5.55 8.41
N LYS A 71 -10.27 4.67 9.34
CA LYS A 71 -10.64 3.28 8.99
C LYS A 71 -11.78 3.25 7.98
N GLY A 72 -12.78 4.13 8.13
CA GLY A 72 -13.87 4.26 7.17
C GLY A 72 -13.39 4.70 5.80
N LYS A 73 -12.49 5.68 5.73
CA LYS A 73 -11.88 6.12 4.47
C LYS A 73 -11.06 5.03 3.80
N ALA A 74 -10.26 4.30 4.57
CA ALA A 74 -9.47 3.19 4.08
C ALA A 74 -10.36 2.08 3.52
N MET A 75 -11.41 1.70 4.24
CA MET A 75 -12.36 0.69 3.77
C MET A 75 -13.08 1.14 2.50
N ALA A 76 -13.51 2.40 2.43
CA ALA A 76 -14.15 2.94 1.23
C ALA A 76 -13.21 2.90 0.02
N ALA A 77 -11.94 3.26 0.19
CA ALA A 77 -10.93 3.16 -0.86
C ALA A 77 -10.73 1.72 -1.33
N TYR A 78 -10.67 0.77 -0.39
CA TYR A 78 -10.54 -0.65 -0.71
C TYR A 78 -11.74 -1.18 -1.47
N LEU A 79 -12.94 -0.87 -1.07
CA LEU A 79 -14.17 -1.35 -1.71
C LEU A 79 -14.34 -0.76 -3.13
N ARG A 80 -13.85 0.46 -3.36
CA ARG A 80 -13.84 1.02 -4.72
C ARG A 80 -12.89 0.26 -5.64
N LYS A 81 -11.73 -0.14 -5.15
CA LYS A 81 -10.71 -0.84 -5.95
C LYS A 81 -10.96 -2.34 -6.01
N TYR A 82 -11.44 -2.92 -4.92
CA TYR A 82 -11.66 -4.35 -4.76
C TYR A 82 -13.08 -4.62 -4.25
N PRO A 83 -14.11 -4.46 -5.12
CA PRO A 83 -15.51 -4.64 -4.67
C PRO A 83 -15.81 -6.05 -4.17
N GLU A 84 -15.04 -7.05 -4.60
CA GLU A 84 -15.16 -8.44 -4.12
C GLU A 84 -14.83 -8.61 -2.64
N VAL A 85 -14.14 -7.67 -2.01
CA VAL A 85 -13.87 -7.69 -0.56
C VAL A 85 -15.17 -7.69 0.25
N MET A 86 -16.22 -7.07 -0.26
CA MET A 86 -17.53 -7.07 0.39
C MET A 86 -18.08 -8.50 0.58
N LYS A 87 -17.78 -9.42 -0.32
CA LYS A 87 -18.21 -10.82 -0.23
C LYS A 87 -17.65 -11.52 1.00
N ILE A 88 -16.49 -11.10 1.50
CA ILE A 88 -15.89 -11.65 2.71
C ILE A 88 -16.84 -11.50 3.91
N PHE A 89 -17.60 -10.40 3.94
CA PHE A 89 -18.50 -10.07 5.04
C PHE A 89 -19.94 -10.55 4.80
N THR A 90 -20.35 -10.76 3.56
CA THR A 90 -21.74 -11.05 3.20
C THR A 90 -21.99 -12.49 2.80
N ASP A 91 -20.96 -13.25 2.41
CA ASP A 91 -21.09 -14.64 1.97
C ASP A 91 -20.84 -15.59 3.15
N PRO A 92 -21.84 -16.43 3.55
CA PRO A 92 -21.64 -17.41 4.62
C PRO A 92 -20.51 -18.41 4.35
N ALA A 93 -20.21 -18.71 3.08
CA ALA A 93 -19.11 -19.59 2.70
C ALA A 93 -17.73 -19.01 2.99
N SER A 94 -17.63 -17.71 3.24
CA SER A 94 -16.39 -16.99 3.51
C SER A 94 -15.97 -16.96 4.98
N GLY A 95 -16.55 -17.80 5.85
CA GLY A 95 -16.33 -17.72 7.29
C GLY A 95 -14.86 -17.79 7.73
N ALA A 96 -14.04 -18.67 7.13
CA ALA A 96 -12.61 -18.77 7.43
C ALA A 96 -11.86 -17.50 6.97
N LEU A 97 -12.20 -16.96 5.81
CA LEU A 97 -11.61 -15.75 5.25
C LEU A 97 -12.01 -14.53 6.08
N HIS A 98 -13.27 -14.46 6.52
CA HIS A 98 -13.74 -13.39 7.41
C HIS A 98 -12.95 -13.40 8.73
N ARG A 99 -12.73 -14.57 9.34
CA ARG A 99 -11.94 -14.70 10.57
C ARG A 99 -10.49 -14.26 10.36
N ALA A 100 -9.89 -14.63 9.23
CA ALA A 100 -8.54 -14.18 8.87
C ALA A 100 -8.50 -12.66 8.70
N PHE A 101 -9.51 -12.08 8.07
CA PHE A 101 -9.63 -10.64 7.85
C PHE A 101 -9.72 -9.83 9.15
N LEU A 102 -10.36 -10.40 10.19
CA LEU A 102 -10.46 -9.76 11.51
C LEU A 102 -9.10 -9.66 12.23
N LYS A 103 -8.11 -10.46 11.83
CA LYS A 103 -6.77 -10.47 12.44
C LYS A 103 -5.83 -9.44 11.81
N VAL A 104 -6.19 -8.85 10.68
CA VAL A 104 -5.38 -7.85 10.01
C VAL A 104 -5.78 -6.44 10.45
N LYS A 105 -4.85 -5.51 10.27
CA LYS A 105 -5.09 -4.08 10.50
C LYS A 105 -4.84 -3.31 9.22
N PHE A 106 -5.47 -2.13 9.12
CA PHE A 106 -5.11 -1.16 8.10
C PHE A 106 -3.84 -0.43 8.50
N TYR A 107 -2.99 -0.24 7.50
CA TYR A 107 -1.81 0.61 7.57
C TYR A 107 -1.93 1.69 6.50
N CYS A 108 -1.41 2.86 6.81
CA CYS A 108 -1.38 3.99 5.89
C CYS A 108 0.06 4.38 5.58
N VAL A 109 0.41 4.39 4.31
CA VAL A 109 1.64 5.02 3.82
C VAL A 109 1.33 6.49 3.58
N VAL A 110 2.04 7.37 4.27
CA VAL A 110 2.00 8.82 4.03
C VAL A 110 3.28 9.18 3.28
N PRO A 111 3.19 9.45 1.97
CA PRO A 111 4.37 9.80 1.18
C PRO A 111 4.96 11.13 1.60
N GLU A 112 6.28 11.20 1.61
CA GLU A 112 7.04 12.45 1.77
C GLU A 112 7.58 12.93 0.42
N ARG A 113 8.01 11.99 -0.44
CA ARG A 113 8.48 12.28 -1.80
C ARG A 113 7.96 11.20 -2.74
N ILE A 114 7.52 11.61 -3.92
CA ILE A 114 6.99 10.71 -4.95
C ILE A 114 7.67 11.03 -6.27
N TYR A 115 8.12 10.00 -6.97
CA TYR A 115 8.70 10.09 -8.31
C TYR A 115 7.91 9.23 -9.28
N TYR A 116 7.67 9.78 -10.46
CA TYR A 116 7.06 9.08 -11.58
C TYR A 116 8.11 8.76 -12.64
N ILE A 117 8.06 7.53 -13.13
CA ILE A 117 8.92 7.05 -14.22
C ILE A 117 8.04 6.64 -15.38
N ASP A 118 8.37 7.14 -16.57
CA ASP A 118 7.75 6.72 -17.81
C ASP A 118 8.84 6.61 -18.89
N ASN A 119 9.22 5.36 -19.21
CA ASN A 119 10.30 5.11 -20.16
C ASN A 119 9.94 5.50 -21.59
N GLU A 120 8.65 5.64 -21.93
CA GLU A 120 8.22 6.15 -23.24
C GLU A 120 8.54 7.64 -23.41
N GLN A 121 8.60 8.40 -22.31
CA GLN A 121 8.94 9.82 -22.35
C GLN A 121 10.44 10.11 -22.18
N GLY A 122 11.22 9.12 -21.73
CA GLY A 122 12.65 9.25 -21.55
C GLY A 122 13.19 8.19 -20.62
N PHE A 123 14.06 7.33 -21.14
CA PHE A 123 14.63 6.22 -20.37
C PHE A 123 15.40 6.71 -19.14
N GLY A 124 15.06 6.15 -17.98
CA GLY A 124 15.73 6.44 -16.72
C GLY A 124 15.46 7.82 -16.12
N LYS A 125 14.58 8.61 -16.72
CA LYS A 125 14.21 9.93 -16.19
C LYS A 125 13.09 9.79 -15.15
N ARG A 126 13.27 10.46 -14.02
CA ARG A 126 12.25 10.56 -12.97
C ARG A 126 11.71 11.97 -12.91
N GLN A 127 10.41 12.08 -12.73
CA GLN A 127 9.74 13.35 -12.47
C GLN A 127 9.21 13.33 -11.04
N GLU A 128 9.59 14.31 -10.24
CA GLU A 128 9.08 14.46 -8.87
C GLU A 128 7.67 15.05 -8.90
N LEU A 129 6.77 14.42 -8.16
CA LEU A 129 5.42 14.92 -7.94
C LEU A 129 5.37 15.66 -6.61
N ILE A 130 4.67 16.81 -6.60
CA ILE A 130 4.47 17.57 -5.38
C ILE A 130 3.38 16.89 -4.55
N VAL A 131 3.73 16.46 -3.34
CA VAL A 131 2.77 15.87 -2.40
C VAL A 131 1.97 17.00 -1.75
N THR A 132 0.65 16.91 -1.88
CA THR A 132 -0.29 17.83 -1.23
C THR A 132 -1.14 17.07 -0.23
N ASP A 133 -1.57 17.76 0.82
CA ASP A 133 -2.44 17.18 1.86
C ASP A 133 -3.85 16.86 1.37
#